data_c20dce24832bb573609625835aa0ef86
#
_entry.id   c20dce24832bb573609625835aa0ef86
#
_cell.length_a   1.000
_cell.length_b   1.000
_cell.length_c   1.000
_cell.angle_alpha   90.00
_cell.angle_beta   90.00
_cell.angle_gamma   90.00
#
_symmetry.space_group_name_H-M   'P 1'
#
loop_
_entity.id
_entity.type
_entity.pdbx_description
1 polymer ?
#
loop_
_entity_poly.entity_id
_entity_poly.type
_entity_poly.pdbx_seq_one_letter_code
_entity_poly.pdbx_strand_id
1 'polypeptide(L)'
;LGSSPQVPWEATSAPSGTGPTRASETQVQDSSDPRPVVRGVKIQTGFPQPELLDLPWSTPLAEWPDDVLVAYPRGISRHVVRFAQVGDRVLAAKETTARNAAREYDLLRRLRQLGTPGVVPVAVVTERHTAGGDELPAVLLTEHMNFSLPYRVLFSEHPDAVIANKLVDALALLLVQLHLAGFYWGDVSLSNTLFLRDAGRFAACLVDAETGEIHPQLTKGQRSYDLELARTNVAGELMDLLAGFEDDSHDGPPLDPSMKSGEKTRYEPAAATSALPQIMSSNPVPVDPFATSERIVESYENLWNELTGEEKFPHEQKWRVAERVKRLNDLGFDVEEASLDTDDDGFVHLVPRVVEPGHHSRHLHNITGMVARENQARRILTDIAQFGRALYPGLPEDLTGSLWMQEVYAKIMAAVPADLRAKREPAEIIHEVLEHRWFLSERLREDIPTAQAVEDYVESQLRTRPDEQMML
;
A
#
# COMPACT_ATOMS: atom_id res chain seq x y z
N LEU A 1 53.94 18.03 5.47
CA LEU A 1 55.22 17.99 4.76
C LEU A 1 55.11 16.99 3.60
N GLY A 2 55.25 17.46 2.31
CA GLY A 2 55.41 16.62 1.14
C GLY A 2 54.50 17.01 -0.02
N SER A 3 54.84 18.05 -0.62
CA SER A 3 54.79 18.71 -1.95
C SER A 3 54.60 17.77 -3.14
N SER A 4 53.66 18.18 -3.99
CA SER A 4 53.48 17.75 -5.38
C SER A 4 54.62 18.26 -6.29
N PRO A 5 54.86 17.63 -7.45
CA PRO A 5 55.44 18.37 -8.57
C PRO A 5 54.48 18.52 -9.73
N GLN A 6 54.38 19.76 -10.23
CA GLN A 6 53.87 20.16 -11.53
C GLN A 6 54.95 19.91 -12.61
N VAL A 7 54.52 19.52 -13.80
CA VAL A 7 55.35 19.52 -15.02
C VAL A 7 54.65 20.37 -16.09
N PRO A 8 55.38 21.31 -16.76
CA PRO A 8 54.82 22.24 -17.74
C PRO A 8 54.80 21.65 -19.17
N TRP A 9 53.86 22.09 -19.99
CA TRP A 9 53.83 21.80 -21.44
C TRP A 9 54.27 23.05 -22.23
N GLU A 10 55.17 22.87 -23.17
CA GLU A 10 55.66 23.90 -24.06
C GLU A 10 54.89 23.90 -25.39
N ALA A 11 54.61 25.08 -25.86
CA ALA A 11 54.03 25.37 -27.17
C ALA A 11 55.13 25.43 -28.26
N THR A 12 54.91 24.79 -29.39
CA THR A 12 55.73 25.04 -30.57
C THR A 12 54.89 25.48 -31.79
N SER A 13 55.41 26.51 -32.40
CA SER A 13 54.88 27.34 -33.48
C SER A 13 54.86 26.68 -34.87
N ALA A 14 53.98 27.22 -35.70
CA ALA A 14 53.81 26.96 -37.14
C ALA A 14 55.00 27.43 -38.02
N PRO A 15 55.04 27.01 -39.27
CA PRO A 15 55.37 27.95 -40.34
C PRO A 15 54.34 28.03 -41.46
N SER A 16 54.31 29.24 -42.01
CA SER A 16 53.58 29.77 -43.14
C SER A 16 54.09 29.26 -44.52
N GLY A 17 53.19 29.19 -45.52
CA GLY A 17 53.63 29.09 -46.92
C GLY A 17 52.49 28.96 -47.93
N THR A 18 52.16 30.07 -48.58
CA THR A 18 51.77 30.36 -49.97
C THR A 18 50.68 29.54 -50.68
N GLY A 19 49.61 30.27 -51.14
CA GLY A 19 48.60 29.85 -52.16
C GLY A 19 49.13 30.04 -53.58
N PRO A 20 48.29 30.17 -54.64
CA PRO A 20 46.89 29.76 -54.83
C PRO A 20 46.70 28.92 -56.11
N THR A 21 45.58 28.16 -56.18
CA THR A 21 45.04 27.80 -57.53
C THR A 21 43.53 27.61 -57.45
N ARG A 22 42.87 28.29 -58.39
CA ARG A 22 41.45 28.41 -58.62
C ARG A 22 41.00 27.17 -59.42
N ALA A 23 40.00 26.42 -58.92
CA ALA A 23 39.29 25.43 -59.77
C ALA A 23 37.86 25.31 -59.27
N SER A 24 36.95 25.68 -60.14
CA SER A 24 35.53 25.24 -60.33
C SER A 24 34.65 24.90 -59.15
N GLU A 25 33.68 25.77 -58.96
CA GLU A 25 32.45 25.54 -58.21
C GLU A 25 31.65 24.36 -58.80
N THR A 26 31.63 23.25 -58.11
CA THR A 26 30.57 22.23 -58.24
C THR A 26 29.64 22.43 -57.09
N GLN A 27 28.43 22.93 -57.34
CA GLN A 27 27.32 22.97 -56.37
C GLN A 27 27.04 21.54 -55.94
N VAL A 28 27.49 21.16 -54.77
CA VAL A 28 26.95 20.01 -54.01
C VAL A 28 25.64 20.49 -53.41
N GLN A 29 24.54 20.02 -53.96
CA GLN A 29 23.25 20.08 -53.32
C GLN A 29 23.38 19.35 -51.97
N ASP A 30 23.37 20.15 -50.90
CA ASP A 30 23.24 19.67 -49.51
C ASP A 30 21.82 19.15 -49.34
N SER A 31 21.62 17.88 -49.66
CA SER A 31 20.44 17.12 -49.25
C SER A 31 20.63 16.75 -47.77
N SER A 32 20.53 17.72 -46.92
CA SER A 32 20.34 17.49 -45.47
C SER A 32 18.92 16.97 -45.27
N ASP A 33 18.75 15.68 -45.50
CA ASP A 33 17.66 14.92 -44.94
C ASP A 33 17.87 14.97 -43.42
N PRO A 34 16.95 15.60 -42.64
CA PRO A 34 17.14 15.66 -41.19
C PRO A 34 17.01 14.22 -40.67
N ARG A 35 18.16 13.63 -40.34
CA ARG A 35 18.15 12.36 -39.62
C ARG A 35 17.16 12.52 -38.46
N PRO A 36 16.18 11.62 -38.31
CA PRO A 36 15.25 11.72 -37.22
C PRO A 36 16.06 11.76 -35.91
N VAL A 37 15.94 12.86 -35.19
CA VAL A 37 16.51 12.99 -33.84
C VAL A 37 15.75 11.97 -33.01
N VAL A 38 16.36 10.81 -32.75
CA VAL A 38 15.83 9.83 -31.81
C VAL A 38 15.93 10.50 -30.46
N ARG A 39 14.84 11.16 -30.05
CA ARG A 39 14.70 11.70 -28.70
C ARG A 39 14.49 10.51 -27.78
N GLY A 40 15.51 10.20 -26.98
CA GLY A 40 15.45 9.13 -26.00
C GLY A 40 14.47 9.48 -24.89
N VAL A 41 13.80 8.49 -24.34
CA VAL A 41 13.06 8.59 -23.08
C VAL A 41 14.08 8.56 -21.93
N LYS A 42 13.81 9.30 -20.85
CA LYS A 42 14.63 9.28 -19.63
C LYS A 42 13.92 8.51 -18.53
N ILE A 43 14.52 7.40 -18.09
CA ILE A 43 14.01 6.56 -17.01
C ILE A 43 14.91 6.73 -15.79
N GLN A 44 14.32 7.18 -14.68
CA GLN A 44 14.97 7.26 -13.37
C GLN A 44 14.44 6.13 -12.50
N THR A 45 15.32 5.24 -12.03
CA THR A 45 14.97 4.11 -11.16
C THR A 45 16.02 3.91 -10.09
N GLY A 46 15.62 3.31 -8.95
CA GLY A 46 16.52 3.00 -7.84
C GLY A 46 17.47 1.83 -8.11
N PHE A 47 17.06 0.91 -9.00
CA PHE A 47 17.82 -0.28 -9.41
C PHE A 47 17.64 -0.50 -10.91
N PRO A 48 18.62 -1.10 -11.63
CA PRO A 48 18.48 -1.43 -13.04
C PRO A 48 17.24 -2.30 -13.29
N GLN A 49 16.39 -1.87 -14.22
CA GLN A 49 15.15 -2.56 -14.62
C GLN A 49 15.05 -2.51 -16.16
N PRO A 50 15.81 -3.35 -16.88
CA PRO A 50 15.86 -3.31 -18.31
C PRO A 50 14.52 -3.59 -18.99
N GLU A 51 13.62 -4.33 -18.34
CA GLU A 51 12.28 -4.67 -18.84
C GLU A 51 11.41 -3.41 -19.05
N LEU A 52 11.71 -2.31 -18.37
CA LEU A 52 11.00 -1.04 -18.56
C LEU A 52 11.27 -0.44 -19.95
N LEU A 53 12.34 -0.83 -20.64
CA LEU A 53 12.66 -0.35 -22.00
C LEU A 53 11.72 -0.93 -23.06
N ASP A 54 11.05 -2.04 -22.77
CA ASP A 54 10.14 -2.71 -23.69
C ASP A 54 8.74 -2.07 -23.72
N LEU A 55 8.45 -1.15 -22.78
CA LEU A 55 7.16 -0.46 -22.70
C LEU A 55 7.01 0.62 -23.79
N PRO A 56 5.79 0.88 -24.29
CA PRO A 56 5.55 1.78 -25.43
C PRO A 56 5.58 3.26 -25.05
N TRP A 57 6.74 3.76 -24.62
CA TRP A 57 6.91 5.13 -24.09
C TRP A 57 6.60 6.25 -25.08
N SER A 58 6.55 5.97 -26.37
CA SER A 58 6.17 6.93 -27.44
C SER A 58 4.66 7.03 -27.65
N THR A 59 3.88 6.30 -26.87
CA THR A 59 2.40 6.27 -26.94
C THR A 59 1.81 6.86 -25.66
N PRO A 60 0.74 7.68 -25.74
CA PRO A 60 -0.02 8.12 -24.55
C PRO A 60 -0.48 6.91 -23.74
N LEU A 61 -0.47 7.04 -22.42
CA LEU A 61 -0.82 5.92 -21.52
C LEU A 61 -2.27 5.41 -21.74
N ALA A 62 -3.16 6.31 -22.18
CA ALA A 62 -4.54 5.95 -22.52
C ALA A 62 -4.66 5.01 -23.72
N GLU A 63 -3.65 5.02 -24.62
CA GLU A 63 -3.60 4.31 -25.88
C GLU A 63 -2.64 3.11 -25.85
N TRP A 64 -2.12 2.74 -24.68
CA TRP A 64 -1.26 1.56 -24.57
C TRP A 64 -2.00 0.31 -25.01
N PRO A 65 -1.35 -0.57 -25.76
CA PRO A 65 -1.96 -1.77 -26.33
C PRO A 65 -2.29 -2.81 -25.25
N ASP A 66 -3.36 -3.58 -25.47
CA ASP A 66 -3.89 -4.55 -24.52
C ASP A 66 -2.93 -5.69 -24.17
N ASP A 67 -1.96 -6.00 -25.04
CA ASP A 67 -0.93 -7.04 -24.80
C ASP A 67 0.10 -6.62 -23.74
N VAL A 68 0.22 -5.31 -23.45
CA VAL A 68 1.06 -4.77 -22.38
C VAL A 68 0.28 -4.58 -21.09
N LEU A 69 -1.05 -4.43 -21.19
CA LEU A 69 -1.93 -4.06 -20.08
C LEU A 69 -2.53 -5.28 -19.38
N VAL A 70 -2.67 -5.16 -18.07
CA VAL A 70 -3.48 -6.06 -17.26
C VAL A 70 -4.84 -5.41 -17.03
N ALA A 71 -5.92 -6.15 -17.32
CA ALA A 71 -7.28 -5.67 -17.13
C ALA A 71 -7.66 -5.69 -15.64
N TYR A 72 -7.41 -4.59 -14.96
CA TYR A 72 -7.92 -4.34 -13.62
C TYR A 72 -9.08 -3.32 -13.66
N PRO A 73 -10.06 -3.43 -12.75
CA PRO A 73 -11.08 -2.38 -12.57
C PRO A 73 -10.40 -1.05 -12.27
N ARG A 74 -10.84 0.02 -12.93
CA ARG A 74 -10.24 1.34 -12.77
C ARG A 74 -10.94 2.09 -11.65
N GLY A 75 -10.18 2.64 -10.70
CA GLY A 75 -10.67 3.64 -9.76
C GLY A 75 -10.98 4.97 -10.47
N ILE A 76 -11.80 5.83 -9.83
CA ILE A 76 -12.00 7.21 -10.28
C ILE A 76 -10.73 7.98 -9.94
N SER A 77 -9.97 8.38 -10.95
CA SER A 77 -8.73 9.17 -10.79
C SER A 77 -8.75 10.38 -11.73
N ARG A 78 -8.20 11.50 -11.27
CA ARG A 78 -7.94 12.68 -12.11
C ARG A 78 -6.84 12.43 -13.14
N HIS A 79 -6.00 11.43 -12.89
CA HIS A 79 -4.89 11.02 -13.73
C HIS A 79 -5.25 9.78 -14.55
N VAL A 80 -4.62 9.63 -15.72
CA VAL A 80 -4.67 8.38 -16.45
C VAL A 80 -3.79 7.37 -15.71
N VAL A 81 -4.39 6.29 -15.23
CA VAL A 81 -3.70 5.17 -14.58
C VAL A 81 -3.92 3.92 -15.41
N ARG A 82 -2.86 3.12 -15.62
CA ARG A 82 -2.88 1.82 -16.29
C ARG A 82 -2.04 0.82 -15.49
N PHE A 83 -2.40 -0.44 -15.61
CA PHE A 83 -1.62 -1.53 -15.03
C PHE A 83 -0.92 -2.27 -16.15
N ALA A 84 0.40 -2.35 -16.09
CA ALA A 84 1.23 -2.99 -17.09
C ALA A 84 1.93 -4.22 -16.53
N GLN A 85 1.94 -5.31 -17.32
CA GLN A 85 2.75 -6.48 -17.02
C GLN A 85 4.20 -6.21 -17.40
N VAL A 86 5.13 -6.32 -16.44
CA VAL A 86 6.56 -6.10 -16.64
C VAL A 86 7.33 -7.27 -16.02
N GLY A 87 7.74 -8.20 -16.85
CA GLY A 87 8.30 -9.47 -16.39
C GLY A 87 7.26 -10.28 -15.61
N ASP A 88 7.60 -10.63 -14.37
CA ASP A 88 6.73 -11.35 -13.42
C ASP A 88 5.91 -10.43 -12.52
N ARG A 89 6.01 -9.11 -12.67
CA ARG A 89 5.35 -8.09 -11.83
C ARG A 89 4.35 -7.27 -12.62
N VAL A 90 3.32 -6.81 -11.91
CA VAL A 90 2.39 -5.80 -12.42
C VAL A 90 2.79 -4.45 -11.84
N LEU A 91 2.89 -3.44 -12.69
CA LEU A 91 3.16 -2.06 -12.30
C LEU A 91 1.95 -1.17 -12.56
N ALA A 92 1.65 -0.30 -11.62
CA ALA A 92 0.73 0.80 -11.83
C ALA A 92 1.49 1.97 -12.47
N ALA A 93 1.03 2.44 -13.62
CA ALA A 93 1.57 3.58 -14.36
C ALA A 93 0.60 4.75 -14.26
N LYS A 94 1.05 5.88 -13.69
CA LYS A 94 0.27 7.12 -13.48
C LYS A 94 0.87 8.24 -14.35
N GLU A 95 0.09 8.78 -15.31
CA GLU A 95 0.50 9.99 -16.05
C GLU A 95 0.30 11.24 -15.19
N THR A 96 1.34 12.07 -15.11
CA THR A 96 1.33 13.35 -14.40
C THR A 96 2.43 14.27 -14.95
N THR A 97 2.60 15.45 -14.36
CA THR A 97 3.70 16.35 -14.75
C THR A 97 5.06 15.78 -14.31
N ALA A 98 6.13 16.09 -15.04
CA ALA A 98 7.49 15.63 -14.69
C ALA A 98 7.90 16.05 -13.27
N ARG A 99 7.48 17.24 -12.82
CA ARG A 99 7.76 17.74 -11.47
C ARG A 99 7.04 16.90 -10.40
N ASN A 100 5.75 16.61 -10.61
CA ASN A 100 4.96 15.83 -9.64
C ASN A 100 5.43 14.38 -9.60
N ALA A 101 5.69 13.76 -10.77
CA ALA A 101 6.21 12.40 -10.83
C ALA A 101 7.52 12.24 -10.06
N ALA A 102 8.48 13.16 -10.27
CA ALA A 102 9.75 13.12 -9.56
C ALA A 102 9.59 13.35 -8.06
N ARG A 103 8.77 14.34 -7.66
CA ARG A 103 8.50 14.64 -6.26
C ARG A 103 7.84 13.46 -5.53
N GLU A 104 6.80 12.90 -6.12
CA GLU A 104 6.06 11.77 -5.53
C GLU A 104 6.95 10.52 -5.43
N TYR A 105 7.77 10.25 -6.45
CA TYR A 105 8.75 9.17 -6.42
C TYR A 105 9.73 9.31 -5.26
N ASP A 106 10.29 10.51 -5.06
CA ASP A 106 11.24 10.75 -3.98
C ASP A 106 10.57 10.66 -2.59
N LEU A 107 9.33 11.15 -2.46
CA LEU A 107 8.54 11.05 -1.22
C LEU A 107 8.25 9.58 -0.89
N LEU A 108 7.73 8.80 -1.83
CA LEU A 108 7.45 7.37 -1.63
C LEU A 108 8.71 6.56 -1.30
N ARG A 109 9.85 6.86 -1.95
CA ARG A 109 11.13 6.23 -1.59
C ARG A 109 11.54 6.54 -0.16
N ARG A 110 11.36 7.78 0.28
CA ARG A 110 11.69 8.18 1.64
C ARG A 110 10.74 7.57 2.67
N LEU A 111 9.44 7.54 2.39
CA LEU A 111 8.45 6.86 3.22
C LEU A 111 8.77 5.37 3.39
N ARG A 112 9.16 4.69 2.31
CA ARG A 112 9.61 3.29 2.37
C ARG A 112 10.84 3.11 3.26
N GLN A 113 11.83 4.03 3.22
CA GLN A 113 13.00 3.99 4.10
C GLN A 113 12.63 4.19 5.57
N LEU A 114 11.54 4.93 5.85
CA LEU A 114 11.00 5.16 7.19
C LEU A 114 10.07 4.02 7.64
N GLY A 115 9.89 2.96 6.83
CA GLY A 115 9.05 1.81 7.18
C GLY A 115 7.54 2.11 7.19
N THR A 116 7.09 3.20 6.58
CA THR A 116 5.66 3.56 6.54
C THR A 116 4.91 2.77 5.47
N PRO A 117 3.63 2.42 5.70
CA PRO A 117 2.80 1.72 4.71
C PRO A 117 2.49 2.60 3.50
N GLY A 118 3.06 2.30 2.36
CA GLY A 118 2.82 3.00 1.09
C GLY A 118 3.18 2.13 -0.10
N VAL A 119 2.67 2.48 -1.28
CA VAL A 119 3.02 1.80 -2.52
C VAL A 119 4.52 1.92 -2.81
N VAL A 120 5.10 0.90 -3.43
CA VAL A 120 6.54 0.84 -3.70
C VAL A 120 6.84 1.58 -5.01
N PRO A 121 7.59 2.70 -5.00
CA PRO A 121 7.97 3.40 -6.22
C PRO A 121 9.03 2.62 -6.99
N VAL A 122 8.83 2.45 -8.29
CA VAL A 122 9.71 1.71 -9.20
C VAL A 122 10.55 2.64 -10.05
N ALA A 123 9.91 3.56 -10.78
CA ALA A 123 10.60 4.48 -11.68
C ALA A 123 9.79 5.74 -11.97
N VAL A 124 10.51 6.78 -12.45
CA VAL A 124 9.92 7.94 -13.14
C VAL A 124 10.41 7.97 -14.56
N VAL A 125 9.48 8.15 -15.50
CA VAL A 125 9.76 8.25 -16.93
C VAL A 125 9.39 9.63 -17.43
N THR A 126 10.38 10.35 -17.96
CA THR A 126 10.26 11.72 -18.45
C THR A 126 10.81 11.84 -19.88
N GLU A 127 10.70 13.02 -20.48
CA GLU A 127 11.17 13.31 -21.84
C GLU A 127 10.52 12.38 -22.88
N ARG A 128 9.29 11.94 -22.63
CA ARG A 128 8.50 11.12 -23.53
C ARG A 128 7.99 11.98 -24.70
N HIS A 129 8.03 11.40 -25.91
CA HIS A 129 7.51 12.07 -27.11
C HIS A 129 6.78 11.04 -27.98
N THR A 130 5.74 11.48 -28.68
CA THR A 130 5.10 10.68 -29.72
C THR A 130 6.09 10.43 -30.88
N ALA A 131 5.77 9.48 -31.73
CA ALA A 131 6.52 9.26 -32.98
C ALA A 131 6.55 10.53 -33.89
N GLY A 132 5.55 11.42 -33.74
CA GLY A 132 5.46 12.71 -34.41
C GLY A 132 6.31 13.82 -33.75
N GLY A 133 6.88 13.57 -32.57
CA GLY A 133 7.70 14.51 -31.81
C GLY A 133 6.97 15.39 -30.82
N ASP A 134 5.66 15.19 -30.59
CA ASP A 134 4.89 15.89 -29.58
C ASP A 134 5.28 15.40 -28.19
N GLU A 135 5.38 16.31 -27.22
CA GLU A 135 5.71 15.98 -25.84
C GLU A 135 4.53 15.24 -25.15
N LEU A 136 4.85 14.17 -24.44
CA LEU A 136 3.92 13.39 -23.64
C LEU A 136 4.15 13.63 -22.14
N PRO A 137 3.08 13.50 -21.30
CA PRO A 137 3.22 13.59 -19.84
C PRO A 137 4.24 12.60 -19.28
N ALA A 138 4.84 12.93 -18.15
CA ALA A 138 5.68 12.00 -17.40
C ALA A 138 4.83 10.87 -16.82
N VAL A 139 5.48 9.74 -16.51
CA VAL A 139 4.84 8.59 -15.87
C VAL A 139 5.59 8.24 -14.58
N LEU A 140 4.83 8.14 -13.50
CA LEU A 140 5.28 7.48 -12.27
C LEU A 140 4.88 6.01 -12.33
N LEU A 141 5.84 5.12 -12.05
CA LEU A 141 5.61 3.68 -11.92
C LEU A 141 5.73 3.27 -10.45
N THR A 142 4.73 2.56 -9.97
CA THR A 142 4.72 1.92 -8.64
C THR A 142 4.41 0.43 -8.79
N GLU A 143 4.89 -0.42 -7.86
CA GLU A 143 4.47 -1.82 -7.82
C GLU A 143 2.98 -1.91 -7.51
N HIS A 144 2.30 -2.75 -8.26
CA HIS A 144 0.93 -3.14 -7.93
C HIS A 144 0.92 -3.91 -6.61
N MET A 145 0.03 -3.53 -5.72
CA MET A 145 -0.12 -4.18 -4.42
C MET A 145 -1.14 -5.32 -4.50
N ASN A 146 -0.65 -6.55 -4.63
CA ASN A 146 -1.51 -7.73 -4.66
C ASN A 146 -2.41 -7.80 -3.42
N PHE A 147 -3.64 -8.27 -3.61
CA PHE A 147 -4.66 -8.42 -2.56
C PHE A 147 -5.09 -7.10 -1.91
N SER A 148 -4.80 -5.98 -2.54
CA SER A 148 -5.31 -4.69 -2.08
C SER A 148 -6.72 -4.42 -2.59
N LEU A 149 -7.52 -3.74 -1.76
CA LEU A 149 -8.93 -3.51 -2.00
C LEU A 149 -9.21 -2.00 -1.92
N PRO A 150 -9.64 -1.36 -3.01
CA PRO A 150 -10.21 -0.03 -2.96
C PRO A 150 -11.49 -0.04 -2.08
N TYR A 151 -11.75 1.06 -1.36
CA TYR A 151 -12.93 1.12 -0.49
C TYR A 151 -14.25 0.85 -1.23
N ARG A 152 -14.38 1.28 -2.51
CA ARG A 152 -15.58 1.05 -3.32
C ARG A 152 -15.86 -0.43 -3.57
N VAL A 153 -14.83 -1.25 -3.70
CA VAL A 153 -14.97 -2.71 -3.84
C VAL A 153 -15.51 -3.34 -2.56
N LEU A 154 -15.09 -2.81 -1.40
CA LEU A 154 -15.56 -3.29 -0.10
C LEU A 154 -17.02 -2.95 0.20
N PHE A 155 -17.57 -1.96 -0.51
CA PHE A 155 -18.98 -1.57 -0.43
C PHE A 155 -19.80 -1.95 -1.67
N SER A 156 -19.27 -2.80 -2.56
CA SER A 156 -19.92 -3.12 -3.85
C SER A 156 -21.29 -3.77 -3.72
N GLU A 157 -21.58 -4.48 -2.63
CA GLU A 157 -22.87 -5.12 -2.41
C GLU A 157 -23.80 -4.24 -1.57
N HIS A 158 -23.38 -3.83 -0.38
CA HIS A 158 -24.15 -2.94 0.49
C HIS A 158 -23.23 -2.14 1.43
N PRO A 159 -23.48 -0.83 1.63
CA PRO A 159 -22.79 -0.03 2.64
C PRO A 159 -23.10 -0.59 4.04
N ASP A 160 -22.06 -1.02 4.76
CA ASP A 160 -22.17 -1.55 6.14
C ASP A 160 -21.28 -0.74 7.08
N ALA A 161 -21.88 -0.22 8.15
CA ALA A 161 -21.19 0.57 9.18
C ALA A 161 -20.05 -0.22 9.86
N VAL A 162 -20.15 -1.54 9.98
CA VAL A 162 -19.08 -2.36 10.55
C VAL A 162 -17.84 -2.32 9.66
N ILE A 163 -18.02 -2.43 8.35
CA ILE A 163 -16.91 -2.30 7.39
C ILE A 163 -16.39 -0.87 7.40
N ALA A 164 -17.27 0.14 7.30
CA ALA A 164 -16.89 1.55 7.33
C ALA A 164 -16.04 1.89 8.56
N ASN A 165 -16.46 1.47 9.74
CA ASN A 165 -15.70 1.68 10.98
C ASN A 165 -14.33 1.00 10.97
N LYS A 166 -14.21 -0.21 10.41
CA LYS A 166 -12.92 -0.89 10.28
C LYS A 166 -11.98 -0.17 9.30
N LEU A 167 -12.51 0.42 8.22
CA LEU A 167 -11.71 1.18 7.27
C LEU A 167 -11.20 2.49 7.87
N VAL A 168 -12.05 3.22 8.59
CA VAL A 168 -11.62 4.47 9.24
C VAL A 168 -10.66 4.23 10.39
N ASP A 169 -10.80 3.13 11.13
CA ASP A 169 -9.81 2.72 12.15
C ASP A 169 -8.44 2.41 11.51
N ALA A 170 -8.43 1.73 10.35
CA ALA A 170 -7.20 1.46 9.60
C ALA A 170 -6.59 2.75 9.04
N LEU A 171 -7.40 3.68 8.54
CA LEU A 171 -6.93 4.98 8.06
C LEU A 171 -6.37 5.83 9.22
N ALA A 172 -7.01 5.83 10.39
CA ALA A 172 -6.49 6.51 11.58
C ALA A 172 -5.12 5.97 12.00
N LEU A 173 -4.93 4.64 11.96
CA LEU A 173 -3.64 4.01 12.25
C LEU A 173 -2.58 4.41 11.20
N LEU A 174 -2.94 4.42 9.91
CA LEU A 174 -2.03 4.89 8.85
C LEU A 174 -1.60 6.33 9.09
N LEU A 175 -2.55 7.23 9.42
CA LEU A 175 -2.24 8.64 9.75
C LEU A 175 -1.27 8.77 10.92
N VAL A 176 -1.48 7.98 11.99
CA VAL A 176 -0.55 7.97 13.13
C VAL A 176 0.86 7.56 12.69
N GLN A 177 0.98 6.51 11.88
CA GLN A 177 2.28 6.02 11.38
C GLN A 177 2.98 7.06 10.48
N LEU A 178 2.24 7.71 9.58
CA LEU A 178 2.75 8.77 8.72
C LEU A 178 3.19 9.98 9.54
N HIS A 179 2.39 10.41 10.52
CA HIS A 179 2.70 11.56 11.37
C HIS A 179 3.90 11.31 12.29
N LEU A 180 4.06 10.09 12.82
CA LEU A 180 5.25 9.69 13.58
C LEU A 180 6.51 9.73 12.71
N ALA A 181 6.41 9.36 11.43
CA ALA A 181 7.48 9.48 10.46
C ALA A 181 7.74 10.92 9.97
N GLY A 182 6.98 11.91 10.46
CA GLY A 182 7.09 13.32 10.07
C GLY A 182 6.46 13.64 8.71
N PHE A 183 5.61 12.78 8.18
CA PHE A 183 4.94 13.00 6.90
C PHE A 183 3.58 13.68 7.11
N TYR A 184 3.45 14.90 6.58
CA TYR A 184 2.20 15.61 6.37
C TYR A 184 1.61 15.22 5.02
N TRP A 185 0.38 14.72 4.97
CA TRP A 185 -0.19 14.16 3.74
C TRP A 185 -0.86 15.24 2.85
N GLY A 186 -1.73 16.06 3.45
CA GLY A 186 -2.37 17.18 2.75
C GLY A 186 -3.51 16.81 1.81
N ASP A 187 -3.83 15.50 1.62
CA ASP A 187 -4.96 15.01 0.82
C ASP A 187 -5.46 13.65 1.32
N VAL A 188 -5.75 13.58 2.60
CA VAL A 188 -6.23 12.35 3.25
C VAL A 188 -7.62 11.98 2.77
N SER A 189 -7.77 10.76 2.18
CA SER A 189 -9.06 10.25 1.69
C SER A 189 -9.05 8.72 1.60
N LEU A 190 -10.23 8.11 1.50
CA LEU A 190 -10.37 6.67 1.21
C LEU A 190 -9.91 6.35 -0.22
N SER A 191 -10.11 7.26 -1.16
CA SER A 191 -9.68 7.11 -2.56
C SER A 191 -8.16 7.08 -2.72
N ASN A 192 -7.42 7.76 -1.84
CA ASN A 192 -5.96 7.77 -1.83
C ASN A 192 -5.37 6.68 -0.91
N THR A 193 -6.21 5.71 -0.54
CA THR A 193 -5.85 4.60 0.36
C THR A 193 -6.25 3.27 -0.25
N LEU A 194 -5.34 2.29 -0.21
CA LEU A 194 -5.67 0.89 -0.44
C LEU A 194 -5.76 0.15 0.89
N PHE A 195 -6.71 -0.77 0.96
CA PHE A 195 -6.93 -1.58 2.15
C PHE A 195 -6.55 -3.03 1.89
N LEU A 196 -5.99 -3.67 2.89
CA LEU A 196 -5.59 -5.08 2.83
C LEU A 196 -6.17 -5.79 4.05
N ARG A 197 -6.61 -7.03 3.87
CA ARG A 197 -7.12 -7.82 5.01
C ARG A 197 -6.01 -8.07 6.02
N ASP A 198 -6.35 -7.99 7.28
CA ASP A 198 -5.41 -8.17 8.38
C ASP A 198 -6.11 -8.84 9.58
N ALA A 199 -6.37 -10.14 9.43
CA ALA A 199 -6.97 -10.98 10.47
C ALA A 199 -8.27 -10.41 11.06
N GLY A 200 -9.28 -10.20 10.20
CA GLY A 200 -10.60 -9.67 10.58
C GLY A 200 -10.64 -8.14 10.73
N ARG A 201 -9.52 -7.46 10.53
CA ARG A 201 -9.37 -6.01 10.40
C ARG A 201 -8.91 -5.64 8.99
N PHE A 202 -8.55 -4.38 8.80
CA PHE A 202 -7.85 -3.90 7.61
C PHE A 202 -6.56 -3.20 8.02
N ALA A 203 -5.53 -3.35 7.16
CA ALA A 203 -4.37 -2.48 7.13
C ALA A 203 -4.56 -1.49 5.98
N ALA A 204 -4.23 -0.22 6.21
CA ALA A 204 -4.30 0.84 5.21
C ALA A 204 -2.92 1.14 4.64
N CYS A 205 -2.86 1.47 3.35
CA CYS A 205 -1.64 1.78 2.63
C CYS A 205 -1.81 3.05 1.79
N LEU A 206 -0.87 3.98 1.89
CA LEU A 206 -0.83 5.23 1.12
C LEU A 206 -0.58 4.93 -0.36
N VAL A 207 -1.42 5.50 -1.24
CA VAL A 207 -1.27 5.36 -2.71
C VAL A 207 -0.69 6.62 -3.33
N ASP A 208 -1.26 7.78 -2.98
CA ASP A 208 -0.90 9.07 -3.57
C ASP A 208 -0.22 9.98 -2.55
N ALA A 209 1.04 10.33 -2.82
CA ALA A 209 1.86 11.18 -1.97
C ALA A 209 2.15 12.55 -2.61
N GLU A 210 1.52 12.92 -3.74
CA GLU A 210 1.92 14.09 -4.52
C GLU A 210 1.76 15.43 -3.76
N THR A 211 0.81 15.51 -2.82
CA THR A 211 0.58 16.70 -1.97
C THR A 211 1.45 16.72 -0.72
N GLY A 212 2.03 15.56 -0.35
CA GLY A 212 2.69 15.34 0.92
C GLY A 212 4.00 16.12 1.12
N GLU A 213 4.40 16.27 2.38
CA GLU A 213 5.65 16.88 2.79
C GLU A 213 6.28 16.12 3.96
N ILE A 214 7.61 15.99 3.96
CA ILE A 214 8.33 15.37 5.08
C ILE A 214 9.00 16.47 5.91
N HIS A 215 8.73 16.44 7.20
CA HIS A 215 9.30 17.33 8.20
C HIS A 215 10.07 16.52 9.25
N PRO A 216 11.05 17.09 9.95
CA PRO A 216 11.70 16.41 11.07
C PRO A 216 10.70 15.99 12.17
N GLN A 217 9.68 16.81 12.39
CA GLN A 217 8.56 16.58 13.29
C GLN A 217 7.37 17.43 12.85
N LEU A 218 6.18 16.87 12.87
CA LEU A 218 4.95 17.62 12.57
C LEU A 218 4.50 18.45 13.78
N THR A 219 4.06 19.65 13.50
CA THR A 219 3.36 20.49 14.48
C THR A 219 1.96 19.94 14.76
N LYS A 220 1.37 20.28 15.93
CA LYS A 220 -0.02 19.94 16.22
C LYS A 220 -0.98 20.49 15.14
N GLY A 221 -0.70 21.70 14.62
CA GLY A 221 -1.51 22.33 13.58
C GLY A 221 -1.54 21.53 12.27
N GLN A 222 -0.39 21.03 11.82
CA GLN A 222 -0.30 20.18 10.61
C GLN A 222 -1.09 18.87 10.79
N ARG A 223 -0.93 18.19 11.92
CA ARG A 223 -1.68 16.97 12.22
C ARG A 223 -3.19 17.23 12.29
N SER A 224 -3.60 18.32 12.96
CA SER A 224 -5.02 18.68 13.05
C SER A 224 -5.62 19.02 11.68
N TYR A 225 -4.83 19.58 10.76
CA TYR A 225 -5.29 19.88 9.41
C TYR A 225 -5.50 18.60 8.59
N ASP A 226 -4.59 17.64 8.65
CA ASP A 226 -4.78 16.32 8.01
C ASP A 226 -6.00 15.59 8.56
N LEU A 227 -6.26 15.67 9.87
CA LEU A 227 -7.45 15.10 10.48
C LEU A 227 -8.75 15.76 9.99
N GLU A 228 -8.75 17.09 9.83
CA GLU A 228 -9.91 17.81 9.30
C GLU A 228 -10.16 17.47 7.82
N LEU A 229 -9.09 17.32 7.03
CA LEU A 229 -9.20 16.82 5.65
C LEU A 229 -9.76 15.39 5.62
N ALA A 230 -9.22 14.50 6.47
CA ALA A 230 -9.71 13.12 6.59
C ALA A 230 -11.22 13.09 6.90
N ARG A 231 -11.64 13.84 7.92
CA ARG A 231 -13.04 13.94 8.33
C ARG A 231 -13.94 14.42 7.19
N THR A 232 -13.53 15.50 6.50
CA THR A 232 -14.31 16.12 5.43
C THR A 232 -14.39 15.23 4.19
N ASN A 233 -13.23 14.72 3.73
CA ASN A 233 -13.16 13.91 2.51
C ASN A 233 -13.86 12.57 2.69
N VAL A 234 -13.65 11.88 3.81
CA VAL A 234 -14.30 10.59 4.08
C VAL A 234 -15.81 10.73 4.21
N ALA A 235 -16.31 11.80 4.88
CA ALA A 235 -17.75 12.07 4.92
C ALA A 235 -18.32 12.25 3.50
N GLY A 236 -17.65 13.05 2.65
CA GLY A 236 -18.05 13.27 1.26
C GLY A 236 -18.05 11.99 0.43
N GLU A 237 -16.98 11.19 0.52
CA GLU A 237 -16.84 9.92 -0.21
C GLU A 237 -17.89 8.88 0.19
N LEU A 238 -18.25 8.82 1.49
CA LEU A 238 -19.32 7.94 1.97
C LEU A 238 -20.70 8.43 1.54
N MET A 239 -20.94 9.76 1.51
CA MET A 239 -22.19 10.33 0.98
C MET A 239 -22.35 10.05 -0.51
N ASP A 240 -21.30 10.24 -1.32
CA ASP A 240 -21.31 9.91 -2.75
C ASP A 240 -21.57 8.41 -3.00
N LEU A 241 -20.99 7.56 -2.15
CA LEU A 241 -21.23 6.13 -2.20
C LEU A 241 -22.70 5.78 -1.95
N LEU A 242 -23.30 6.34 -0.89
CA LEU A 242 -24.71 6.12 -0.53
C LEU A 242 -25.66 6.66 -1.61
N ALA A 243 -25.40 7.84 -2.17
CA ALA A 243 -26.19 8.41 -3.26
C ALA A 243 -26.17 7.51 -4.52
N GLY A 244 -25.04 6.86 -4.81
CA GLY A 244 -24.94 5.88 -5.91
C GLY A 244 -25.85 4.67 -5.73
N PHE A 245 -26.01 4.17 -4.51
CA PHE A 245 -26.91 3.04 -4.21
C PHE A 245 -28.39 3.43 -4.23
N GLU A 246 -28.74 4.68 -3.90
CA GLU A 246 -30.14 5.16 -3.98
C GLU A 246 -30.61 5.30 -5.44
N ASP A 247 -29.74 5.74 -6.35
CA ASP A 247 -30.04 5.93 -7.76
C ASP A 247 -30.27 4.57 -8.49
N ASP A 248 -29.55 3.52 -8.10
CA ASP A 248 -29.75 2.17 -8.63
C ASP A 248 -31.02 1.47 -8.09
N SER A 249 -31.62 1.94 -6.99
CA SER A 249 -32.84 1.39 -6.39
C SER A 249 -34.13 1.97 -6.97
N HIS A 250 -34.07 3.01 -7.81
CA HIS A 250 -35.21 3.57 -8.51
C HIS A 250 -35.38 2.88 -9.88
N ASP A 251 -36.19 1.81 -9.91
CA ASP A 251 -36.82 1.26 -11.13
C ASP A 251 -37.78 2.33 -11.71
N GLY A 252 -37.21 3.32 -12.41
CA GLY A 252 -37.96 4.19 -13.29
C GLY A 252 -38.33 3.48 -14.58
N PRO A 253 -39.45 3.79 -15.25
CA PRO A 253 -39.82 3.15 -16.50
C PRO A 253 -38.72 3.31 -17.54
N PRO A 254 -38.49 2.32 -18.45
CA PRO A 254 -37.40 2.35 -19.41
C PRO A 254 -37.42 3.60 -20.26
N LEU A 255 -36.33 4.36 -20.25
CA LEU A 255 -36.13 5.53 -21.08
C LEU A 255 -36.11 5.14 -22.56
N ASP A 256 -36.83 5.93 -23.38
CA ASP A 256 -36.96 5.79 -24.83
C ASP A 256 -35.58 5.63 -25.52
N PRO A 257 -35.36 4.58 -26.35
CA PRO A 257 -34.09 4.33 -27.03
C PRO A 257 -33.65 5.40 -28.05
N SER A 258 -34.43 6.45 -28.26
CA SER A 258 -34.15 7.49 -29.26
C SER A 258 -33.33 8.67 -28.77
N MET A 259 -33.00 8.78 -27.47
CA MET A 259 -32.14 9.85 -26.96
C MET A 259 -30.67 9.45 -27.00
N LYS A 260 -29.95 9.92 -28.01
CA LYS A 260 -28.50 9.96 -28.08
C LYS A 260 -27.95 10.91 -27.02
N SER A 261 -27.58 10.45 -25.86
CA SER A 261 -26.75 11.18 -24.93
C SER A 261 -25.36 10.53 -24.86
N GLY A 262 -24.34 11.39 -24.68
CA GLY A 262 -22.96 11.00 -24.78
C GLY A 262 -22.57 9.84 -23.88
N GLU A 263 -21.68 9.03 -24.41
CA GLU A 263 -21.09 7.81 -23.86
C GLU A 263 -20.54 8.03 -22.43
N LYS A 264 -21.40 7.83 -21.43
CA LYS A 264 -20.94 7.49 -20.11
C LYS A 264 -20.67 5.98 -20.12
N THR A 265 -19.41 5.61 -20.16
CA THR A 265 -18.97 4.21 -20.01
C THR A 265 -19.48 3.71 -18.66
N ARG A 266 -20.54 2.93 -18.69
CA ARG A 266 -21.16 2.28 -17.55
C ARG A 266 -20.19 1.20 -17.08
N TYR A 267 -19.75 1.25 -15.85
CA TYR A 267 -19.09 0.14 -15.18
C TYR A 267 -20.16 -0.96 -15.00
N GLU A 268 -20.07 -2.04 -15.76
CA GLU A 268 -20.74 -3.29 -15.42
C GLU A 268 -19.75 -4.09 -14.54
N PRO A 269 -20.05 -4.29 -13.26
CA PRO A 269 -19.31 -5.28 -12.48
C PRO A 269 -19.56 -6.63 -13.13
N ALA A 270 -18.49 -7.28 -13.61
CA ALA A 270 -18.56 -8.70 -13.93
C ALA A 270 -19.15 -9.39 -12.70
N ALA A 271 -20.24 -10.16 -12.91
CA ALA A 271 -21.08 -10.75 -11.89
C ALA A 271 -20.27 -11.42 -10.76
N ALA A 272 -19.85 -10.64 -9.79
CA ALA A 272 -19.30 -11.08 -8.51
C ALA A 272 -20.49 -11.23 -7.55
N THR A 273 -21.34 -12.18 -7.87
CA THR A 273 -22.50 -12.53 -7.04
C THR A 273 -21.99 -13.20 -5.76
N SER A 274 -22.27 -12.57 -4.65
CA SER A 274 -22.31 -13.11 -3.29
C SER A 274 -21.10 -13.87 -2.78
N ALA A 275 -20.15 -13.20 -2.16
CA ALA A 275 -19.26 -13.88 -1.21
C ALA A 275 -18.47 -12.96 -0.28
N LEU A 276 -19.17 -12.20 0.56
CA LEU A 276 -18.60 -11.66 1.81
C LEU A 276 -19.43 -12.15 3.02
N PRO A 277 -19.54 -13.48 3.26
CA PRO A 277 -20.55 -13.99 4.23
C PRO A 277 -20.15 -13.90 5.68
N GLN A 278 -18.98 -13.41 6.08
CA GLN A 278 -18.57 -13.45 7.49
C GLN A 278 -18.14 -12.12 8.11
N ILE A 279 -18.04 -11.06 7.32
CA ILE A 279 -17.93 -9.70 7.85
C ILE A 279 -19.31 -9.01 7.82
N MET A 280 -20.21 -9.50 6.97
CA MET A 280 -21.57 -8.95 6.84
C MET A 280 -22.48 -9.55 7.90
N SER A 281 -22.99 -8.70 8.78
CA SER A 281 -24.17 -8.98 9.57
C SER A 281 -25.32 -9.42 8.66
N SER A 282 -26.13 -10.39 9.09
CA SER A 282 -27.36 -10.78 8.38
C SER A 282 -28.36 -9.62 8.19
N ASN A 283 -28.10 -8.47 8.84
CA ASN A 283 -28.76 -7.20 8.66
C ASN A 283 -27.66 -6.12 8.62
N PRO A 284 -27.30 -5.54 7.45
CA PRO A 284 -26.33 -4.47 7.37
C PRO A 284 -26.79 -3.26 8.19
N VAL A 285 -25.90 -2.74 9.00
CA VAL A 285 -26.15 -1.53 9.77
C VAL A 285 -25.92 -0.34 8.83
N PRO A 286 -26.89 0.58 8.69
CA PRO A 286 -26.71 1.75 7.83
C PRO A 286 -25.46 2.55 8.21
N VAL A 287 -24.71 2.99 7.20
CA VAL A 287 -23.55 3.88 7.40
C VAL A 287 -24.06 5.29 7.64
N ASP A 288 -23.61 5.90 8.74
CA ASP A 288 -23.71 7.34 8.95
C ASP A 288 -22.38 8.00 8.57
N PRO A 289 -22.29 8.74 7.45
CA PRO A 289 -21.05 9.33 6.97
C PRO A 289 -20.40 10.27 7.97
N PHE A 290 -21.19 11.05 8.72
CA PHE A 290 -20.67 12.00 9.68
C PHE A 290 -20.15 11.29 10.94
N ALA A 291 -20.93 10.40 11.53
CA ALA A 291 -20.49 9.63 12.70
C ALA A 291 -19.25 8.76 12.36
N THR A 292 -19.22 8.16 11.17
CA THR A 292 -18.08 7.38 10.71
C THR A 292 -16.83 8.25 10.52
N SER A 293 -16.95 9.44 9.94
CA SER A 293 -15.81 10.34 9.75
C SER A 293 -15.27 10.93 11.07
N GLU A 294 -16.15 11.26 12.03
CA GLU A 294 -15.73 11.70 13.39
C GLU A 294 -14.93 10.60 14.12
N ARG A 295 -15.27 9.34 13.92
CA ARG A 295 -14.52 8.21 14.49
C ARG A 295 -13.03 8.21 14.09
N ILE A 296 -12.65 8.78 12.92
CA ILE A 296 -11.24 8.89 12.53
C ILE A 296 -10.47 9.73 13.55
N VAL A 297 -11.04 10.87 13.95
CA VAL A 297 -10.42 11.80 14.89
C VAL A 297 -10.28 11.12 16.26
N GLU A 298 -11.35 10.47 16.74
CA GLU A 298 -11.33 9.76 18.03
C GLU A 298 -10.30 8.63 18.04
N SER A 299 -10.28 7.79 16.99
CA SER A 299 -9.34 6.68 16.86
C SER A 299 -7.90 7.18 16.77
N TYR A 300 -7.66 8.24 15.99
CA TYR A 300 -6.35 8.86 15.89
C TYR A 300 -5.86 9.43 17.21
N GLU A 301 -6.69 10.23 17.90
CA GLU A 301 -6.30 10.87 19.17
C GLU A 301 -6.01 9.83 20.25
N ASN A 302 -6.81 8.77 20.34
CA ASN A 302 -6.58 7.67 21.27
C ASN A 302 -5.24 6.96 20.99
N LEU A 303 -4.97 6.61 19.73
CA LEU A 303 -3.71 5.98 19.31
C LEU A 303 -2.52 6.93 19.53
N TRP A 304 -2.65 8.19 19.12
CA TRP A 304 -1.58 9.17 19.27
C TRP A 304 -1.20 9.37 20.75
N ASN A 305 -2.21 9.51 21.62
CA ASN A 305 -1.98 9.67 23.07
C ASN A 305 -1.36 8.41 23.67
N GLU A 306 -1.81 7.21 23.24
CA GLU A 306 -1.22 5.96 23.71
C GLU A 306 0.24 5.83 23.27
N LEU A 307 0.60 6.25 22.05
CA LEU A 307 1.95 6.11 21.50
C LEU A 307 2.91 7.20 21.98
N THR A 308 2.43 8.42 22.21
CA THR A 308 3.31 9.59 22.49
C THR A 308 3.06 10.24 23.85
N GLY A 309 1.95 9.90 24.53
CA GLY A 309 1.56 10.52 25.80
C GLY A 309 2.52 10.18 26.95
N GLU A 310 2.71 11.15 27.82
CA GLU A 310 3.43 10.95 29.08
C GLU A 310 2.59 10.15 30.08
N GLU A 311 3.19 9.19 30.76
CA GLU A 311 2.59 8.45 31.86
C GLU A 311 3.34 8.76 33.16
N LYS A 312 2.62 9.24 34.17
CA LYS A 312 3.16 9.58 35.50
C LYS A 312 2.70 8.56 36.53
N PHE A 313 3.62 8.02 37.32
CA PHE A 313 3.32 7.04 38.37
C PHE A 313 4.34 7.11 39.52
N PRO A 314 3.97 6.68 40.74
CA PRO A 314 4.90 6.60 41.87
C PRO A 314 6.05 5.63 41.60
N HIS A 315 7.22 5.93 42.16
CA HIS A 315 8.45 5.12 41.94
C HIS A 315 8.27 3.64 42.34
N GLU A 316 7.41 3.30 43.28
CA GLU A 316 7.11 1.93 43.67
C GLU A 316 6.39 1.13 42.58
N GLN A 317 5.79 1.81 41.60
CA GLN A 317 5.03 1.21 40.48
C GLN A 317 5.86 1.04 39.22
N LYS A 318 7.15 0.72 39.33
CA LYS A 318 8.06 0.53 38.16
C LYS A 318 7.58 -0.55 37.17
N TRP A 319 6.75 -1.49 37.60
CA TRP A 319 6.11 -2.48 36.76
C TRP A 319 5.25 -1.86 35.66
N ARG A 320 4.79 -0.63 35.81
CA ARG A 320 4.00 0.10 34.80
C ARG A 320 4.82 0.38 33.51
N VAL A 321 6.14 0.45 33.61
CA VAL A 321 7.01 0.57 32.42
C VAL A 321 6.83 -0.65 31.52
N ALA A 322 6.94 -1.86 32.10
CA ALA A 322 6.76 -3.10 31.34
C ALA A 322 5.32 -3.25 30.82
N GLU A 323 4.34 -2.83 31.61
CA GLU A 323 2.93 -2.81 31.17
C GLU A 323 2.69 -1.85 30.00
N ARG A 324 3.31 -0.66 30.04
CA ARG A 324 3.24 0.30 28.93
C ARG A 324 3.88 -0.25 27.66
N VAL A 325 5.10 -0.80 27.78
CA VAL A 325 5.78 -1.44 26.63
C VAL A 325 4.91 -2.56 26.05
N LYS A 326 4.32 -3.38 26.92
CA LYS A 326 3.40 -4.44 26.47
C LYS A 326 2.19 -3.88 25.72
N ARG A 327 1.55 -2.81 26.22
CA ARG A 327 0.41 -2.16 25.52
C ARG A 327 0.82 -1.65 24.14
N LEU A 328 1.99 -1.02 24.03
CA LEU A 328 2.51 -0.53 22.75
C LEU A 328 2.81 -1.68 21.78
N ASN A 329 3.43 -2.75 22.25
CA ASN A 329 3.64 -3.96 21.45
C ASN A 329 2.31 -4.61 21.03
N ASP A 330 1.30 -4.66 21.91
CA ASP A 330 -0.03 -5.18 21.59
C ASP A 330 -0.74 -4.33 20.49
N LEU A 331 -0.39 -3.04 20.37
CA LEU A 331 -0.81 -2.16 19.29
C LEU A 331 0.03 -2.35 18.00
N GLY A 332 1.08 -3.15 18.04
CA GLY A 332 1.95 -3.43 16.90
C GLY A 332 3.16 -2.51 16.79
N PHE A 333 3.57 -1.86 17.87
CA PHE A 333 4.71 -0.95 17.88
C PHE A 333 5.83 -1.41 18.81
N ASP A 334 7.08 -1.25 18.36
CA ASP A 334 8.27 -1.40 19.20
C ASP A 334 8.63 -0.06 19.86
N VAL A 335 9.11 -0.11 21.09
CA VAL A 335 9.65 1.04 21.79
C VAL A 335 11.17 0.92 21.80
N GLU A 336 11.85 1.71 20.97
CA GLU A 336 13.31 1.71 20.89
C GLU A 336 13.94 2.50 22.03
N GLU A 337 13.34 3.62 22.42
CA GLU A 337 13.84 4.49 23.48
C GLU A 337 12.69 5.03 24.32
N ALA A 338 12.84 5.03 25.64
CA ALA A 338 11.93 5.68 26.55
C ALA A 338 12.72 6.56 27.55
N SER A 339 12.27 7.78 27.77
CA SER A 339 12.82 8.59 28.87
C SER A 339 12.07 8.30 30.16
N LEU A 340 12.86 8.11 31.22
CA LEU A 340 12.41 7.94 32.58
C LEU A 340 13.01 9.07 33.44
N ASP A 341 12.21 10.07 33.74
CA ASP A 341 12.61 11.16 34.61
C ASP A 341 11.87 11.02 35.93
N THR A 342 12.55 11.32 37.05
CA THR A 342 11.94 11.31 38.40
C THR A 342 11.86 12.75 38.87
N ASP A 343 10.65 13.21 39.25
CA ASP A 343 10.48 14.55 39.80
C ASP A 343 10.85 14.61 41.31
N ASP A 344 10.88 15.82 41.87
CA ASP A 344 11.23 16.06 43.27
C ASP A 344 10.24 15.42 44.26
N ASP A 345 9.03 15.09 43.80
CA ASP A 345 7.96 14.43 44.59
C ASP A 345 8.06 12.89 44.53
N GLY A 346 9.06 12.34 43.82
CA GLY A 346 9.30 10.89 43.70
C GLY A 346 8.41 10.18 42.68
N PHE A 347 7.78 10.91 41.75
CA PHE A 347 7.05 10.30 40.64
C PHE A 347 7.97 10.08 39.45
N VAL A 348 7.74 8.97 38.75
CA VAL A 348 8.42 8.64 37.51
C VAL A 348 7.56 9.12 36.35
N HIS A 349 8.17 9.83 35.43
CA HIS A 349 7.60 10.26 34.14
C HIS A 349 8.14 9.36 33.05
N LEU A 350 7.26 8.65 32.36
CA LEU A 350 7.58 7.75 31.26
C LEU A 350 7.06 8.36 29.95
N VAL A 351 7.98 8.66 29.02
CA VAL A 351 7.64 9.14 27.68
C VAL A 351 8.33 8.22 26.68
N PRO A 352 7.60 7.49 25.83
CA PRO A 352 8.21 6.79 24.68
C PRO A 352 8.77 7.83 23.72
N ARG A 353 10.05 7.72 23.34
CA ARG A 353 10.70 8.66 22.42
C ARG A 353 10.70 8.18 20.98
N VAL A 354 10.89 6.88 20.81
CA VAL A 354 10.93 6.26 19.48
C VAL A 354 9.98 5.07 19.51
N VAL A 355 9.04 5.09 18.56
CA VAL A 355 8.02 4.04 18.43
C VAL A 355 7.98 3.63 16.97
N GLU A 356 8.38 2.39 16.68
CA GLU A 356 8.39 1.82 15.34
C GLU A 356 7.20 0.87 15.12
N PRO A 357 6.48 0.97 14.00
CA PRO A 357 5.43 0.02 13.67
C PRO A 357 6.00 -1.33 13.21
N GLY A 358 5.18 -2.39 13.29
CA GLY A 358 5.52 -3.70 12.75
C GLY A 358 6.22 -4.65 13.73
N HIS A 359 5.94 -4.53 15.03
CA HIS A 359 6.48 -5.42 16.07
C HIS A 359 6.25 -6.91 15.76
N HIS A 360 4.99 -7.30 15.57
CA HIS A 360 4.66 -8.72 15.36
C HIS A 360 5.06 -9.21 13.98
N SER A 361 4.92 -8.37 12.94
CA SER A 361 5.30 -8.75 11.57
C SER A 361 6.81 -9.00 11.43
N ARG A 362 7.65 -8.14 12.06
CA ARG A 362 9.10 -8.37 12.11
C ARG A 362 9.46 -9.62 12.92
N HIS A 363 8.83 -9.80 14.07
CA HIS A 363 9.07 -10.97 14.91
C HIS A 363 8.71 -12.27 14.19
N LEU A 364 7.53 -12.35 13.58
CA LEU A 364 7.13 -13.51 12.77
C LEU A 364 8.10 -13.79 11.62
N HIS A 365 8.48 -12.73 10.90
CA HIS A 365 9.45 -12.87 9.80
C HIS A 365 10.78 -13.43 10.28
N ASN A 366 11.29 -12.99 11.41
CA ASN A 366 12.56 -13.46 11.97
C ASN A 366 12.55 -14.95 12.32
N ILE A 367 11.44 -15.48 12.84
CA ILE A 367 11.37 -16.89 13.27
C ILE A 367 10.85 -17.85 12.20
N THR A 368 10.19 -17.35 11.14
CA THR A 368 9.57 -18.20 10.11
C THR A 368 9.95 -17.84 8.67
N GLY A 369 10.49 -16.66 8.42
CA GLY A 369 10.65 -16.09 7.07
C GLY A 369 9.35 -15.63 6.41
N MET A 370 8.22 -15.74 7.08
CA MET A 370 6.90 -15.44 6.55
C MET A 370 6.66 -13.92 6.53
N VAL A 371 6.02 -13.43 5.47
CA VAL A 371 5.54 -12.05 5.37
C VAL A 371 4.07 -12.03 5.75
N ALA A 372 3.71 -11.24 6.73
CA ALA A 372 2.33 -11.07 7.19
C ALA A 372 2.14 -9.65 7.74
N ARG A 373 0.89 -9.18 7.75
CA ARG A 373 0.53 -7.91 8.39
C ARG A 373 0.48 -8.06 9.90
N GLU A 374 0.35 -6.96 10.58
CA GLU A 374 0.57 -6.89 12.02
C GLU A 374 -0.40 -7.77 12.82
N ASN A 375 -1.70 -7.70 12.55
CA ASN A 375 -2.67 -8.54 13.25
C ASN A 375 -2.63 -10.02 12.80
N GLN A 376 -2.37 -10.29 11.52
CA GLN A 376 -2.10 -11.65 11.03
C GLN A 376 -0.89 -12.25 11.76
N ALA A 377 0.22 -11.51 11.81
CA ALA A 377 1.44 -11.93 12.48
C ALA A 377 1.22 -12.21 13.98
N ARG A 378 0.52 -11.31 14.69
CA ARG A 378 0.18 -11.48 16.10
C ARG A 378 -0.62 -12.77 16.36
N ARG A 379 -1.60 -13.07 15.50
CA ARG A 379 -2.41 -14.29 15.62
C ARG A 379 -1.60 -15.54 15.33
N ILE A 380 -0.77 -15.53 14.27
CA ILE A 380 0.11 -16.63 13.90
C ILE A 380 1.15 -16.89 14.99
N LEU A 381 1.79 -15.86 15.55
CA LEU A 381 2.69 -15.97 16.69
C LEU A 381 2.02 -16.60 17.91
N THR A 382 0.76 -16.24 18.18
CA THR A 382 -0.02 -16.85 19.26
C THR A 382 -0.23 -18.35 19.00
N ASP A 383 -0.53 -18.76 17.77
CA ASP A 383 -0.70 -20.16 17.39
C ASP A 383 0.63 -20.93 17.48
N ILE A 384 1.74 -20.36 17.00
CA ILE A 384 3.10 -20.91 17.13
C ILE A 384 3.44 -21.17 18.61
N ALA A 385 3.14 -20.20 19.49
CA ALA A 385 3.39 -20.34 20.92
C ALA A 385 2.51 -21.42 21.57
N GLN A 386 1.26 -21.60 21.11
CA GLN A 386 0.39 -22.70 21.56
C GLN A 386 0.88 -24.04 21.06
N PHE A 387 1.24 -24.13 19.78
CA PHE A 387 1.83 -25.32 19.15
C PHE A 387 3.10 -25.78 19.91
N GLY A 388 4.02 -24.85 20.18
CA GLY A 388 5.24 -25.14 20.93
C GLY A 388 4.96 -25.65 22.34
N ARG A 389 4.07 -25.00 23.08
CA ARG A 389 3.71 -25.44 24.44
C ARG A 389 3.06 -26.82 24.48
N ALA A 390 2.24 -27.14 23.48
CA ALA A 390 1.49 -28.39 23.44
C ALA A 390 2.38 -29.57 22.99
N LEU A 391 3.21 -29.39 21.96
CA LEU A 391 3.95 -30.49 21.32
C LEU A 391 5.44 -30.49 21.61
N TYR A 392 6.06 -29.33 21.85
CA TYR A 392 7.50 -29.16 21.98
C TYR A 392 7.88 -28.28 23.18
N PRO A 393 7.47 -28.64 24.41
CA PRO A 393 7.72 -27.79 25.59
C PRO A 393 9.21 -27.59 25.81
N GLY A 394 9.64 -26.33 25.91
CA GLY A 394 11.04 -25.96 26.13
C GLY A 394 11.90 -25.83 24.89
N LEU A 395 11.35 -26.05 23.68
CA LEU A 395 12.07 -25.78 22.44
C LEU A 395 12.20 -24.25 22.23
N PRO A 396 13.36 -23.75 21.73
CA PRO A 396 13.53 -22.36 21.34
C PRO A 396 12.50 -21.92 20.30
N GLU A 397 12.12 -20.64 20.32
CA GLU A 397 11.03 -20.11 19.52
C GLU A 397 11.30 -20.18 18.00
N ASP A 398 12.51 -19.92 17.57
CA ASP A 398 12.96 -20.04 16.17
C ASP A 398 12.83 -21.47 15.62
N LEU A 399 13.18 -22.48 16.42
CA LEU A 399 12.99 -23.87 16.07
C LEU A 399 11.51 -24.27 16.08
N THR A 400 10.75 -23.74 17.04
CA THR A 400 9.29 -23.94 17.10
C THR A 400 8.61 -23.35 15.87
N GLY A 401 8.99 -22.13 15.45
CA GLY A 401 8.52 -21.49 14.24
C GLY A 401 8.81 -22.31 12.98
N SER A 402 10.03 -22.84 12.87
CA SER A 402 10.43 -23.70 11.75
C SER A 402 9.60 -25.00 11.68
N LEU A 403 9.34 -25.66 12.82
CA LEU A 403 8.49 -26.84 12.88
C LEU A 403 7.02 -26.51 12.54
N TRP A 404 6.52 -25.41 13.04
CA TRP A 404 5.16 -24.93 12.73
C TRP A 404 4.99 -24.66 11.22
N MET A 405 6.00 -24.08 10.56
CA MET A 405 5.99 -23.90 9.10
C MET A 405 5.86 -25.23 8.36
N GLN A 406 6.51 -26.30 8.83
CA GLN A 406 6.45 -27.62 8.20
C GLN A 406 5.16 -28.37 8.54
N GLU A 407 4.72 -28.34 9.79
CA GLU A 407 3.66 -29.19 10.28
C GLU A 407 2.28 -28.56 10.21
N VAL A 408 2.19 -27.23 10.20
CA VAL A 408 0.93 -26.48 10.13
C VAL A 408 0.80 -25.74 8.80
N TYR A 409 1.66 -24.74 8.54
CA TYR A 409 1.59 -23.90 7.36
C TYR A 409 1.62 -24.69 6.05
N ALA A 410 2.67 -25.52 5.87
CA ALA A 410 2.84 -26.27 4.62
C ALA A 410 1.68 -27.25 4.37
N LYS A 411 1.14 -27.87 5.42
CA LYS A 411 -0.01 -28.79 5.30
C LYS A 411 -1.29 -28.06 4.93
N ILE A 412 -1.57 -26.91 5.54
CA ILE A 412 -2.73 -26.09 5.19
C ILE A 412 -2.62 -25.63 3.73
N MET A 413 -1.50 -25.03 3.35
CA MET A 413 -1.32 -24.53 1.99
C MET A 413 -1.31 -25.63 0.92
N ALA A 414 -0.84 -26.84 1.25
CA ALA A 414 -0.91 -27.98 0.35
C ALA A 414 -2.35 -28.48 0.16
N ALA A 415 -3.20 -28.38 1.18
CA ALA A 415 -4.60 -28.83 1.14
C ALA A 415 -5.50 -27.81 0.41
N VAL A 416 -5.13 -26.54 0.32
CA VAL A 416 -5.87 -25.53 -0.46
C VAL A 416 -5.63 -25.77 -1.96
N PRO A 417 -6.68 -25.95 -2.79
CA PRO A 417 -6.55 -26.11 -4.24
C PRO A 417 -5.80 -24.94 -4.88
N ALA A 418 -4.95 -25.23 -5.88
CA ALA A 418 -4.08 -24.24 -6.51
C ALA A 418 -4.86 -23.08 -7.16
N ASP A 419 -6.01 -23.37 -7.75
CA ASP A 419 -6.93 -22.42 -8.38
C ASP A 419 -7.64 -21.48 -7.37
N LEU A 420 -7.63 -21.81 -6.08
CA LEU A 420 -8.25 -20.99 -5.04
C LEU A 420 -7.25 -20.14 -4.25
N ARG A 421 -5.94 -20.34 -4.45
CA ARG A 421 -4.89 -19.61 -3.71
C ARG A 421 -4.82 -18.12 -4.07
N ALA A 422 -5.32 -17.73 -5.25
CA ALA A 422 -5.42 -16.34 -5.68
C ALA A 422 -6.54 -15.56 -4.97
N LYS A 423 -7.45 -16.25 -4.27
CA LYS A 423 -8.59 -15.60 -3.61
C LYS A 423 -8.22 -14.84 -2.34
N ARG A 424 -7.14 -15.24 -1.66
CA ARG A 424 -6.64 -14.61 -0.43
C ARG A 424 -5.14 -14.71 -0.35
N GLU A 425 -4.54 -13.76 0.34
CA GLU A 425 -3.13 -13.82 0.70
C GLU A 425 -2.85 -15.02 1.60
N PRO A 426 -1.69 -15.69 1.46
CA PRO A 426 -1.37 -16.90 2.24
C PRO A 426 -1.53 -16.73 3.76
N ALA A 427 -1.08 -15.61 4.34
CA ALA A 427 -1.22 -15.32 5.76
C ALA A 427 -2.69 -15.19 6.20
N GLU A 428 -3.55 -14.63 5.33
CA GLU A 428 -4.98 -14.53 5.60
C GLU A 428 -5.66 -15.90 5.50
N ILE A 429 -5.30 -16.74 4.52
CA ILE A 429 -5.78 -18.13 4.45
C ILE A 429 -5.47 -18.88 5.74
N ILE A 430 -4.23 -18.79 6.23
CA ILE A 430 -3.84 -19.41 7.49
C ILE A 430 -4.70 -18.92 8.65
N HIS A 431 -4.84 -17.59 8.77
CA HIS A 431 -5.67 -17.00 9.81
C HIS A 431 -7.12 -17.50 9.75
N GLU A 432 -7.76 -17.43 8.58
CA GLU A 432 -9.15 -17.81 8.39
C GLU A 432 -9.38 -19.31 8.65
N VAL A 433 -8.45 -20.19 8.24
CA VAL A 433 -8.50 -21.63 8.53
C VAL A 433 -8.40 -21.91 10.03
N LEU A 434 -7.47 -21.27 10.73
CA LEU A 434 -7.30 -21.44 12.18
C LEU A 434 -8.52 -20.93 12.95
N GLU A 435 -9.08 -19.80 12.55
CA GLU A 435 -10.31 -19.24 13.13
C GLU A 435 -11.51 -20.14 12.84
N HIS A 436 -11.65 -20.65 11.61
CA HIS A 436 -12.70 -21.57 11.20
C HIS A 436 -12.64 -22.89 12.00
N ARG A 437 -11.43 -23.45 12.19
CA ARG A 437 -11.20 -24.61 13.03
C ARG A 437 -11.70 -24.37 14.47
N TRP A 438 -11.38 -23.21 15.03
CA TRP A 438 -11.84 -22.86 16.37
C TRP A 438 -13.37 -22.82 16.47
N PHE A 439 -14.06 -22.15 15.51
CA PHE A 439 -15.52 -22.09 15.47
C PHE A 439 -16.16 -23.47 15.29
N LEU A 440 -15.59 -24.33 14.42
CA LEU A 440 -16.07 -25.68 14.24
C LEU A 440 -15.93 -26.50 15.54
N SER A 441 -14.79 -26.42 16.19
CA SER A 441 -14.52 -27.14 17.43
C SER A 441 -15.46 -26.69 18.56
N GLU A 442 -15.74 -25.39 18.69
CA GLU A 442 -16.67 -24.84 19.67
C GLU A 442 -18.11 -25.30 19.39
N ARG A 443 -18.55 -25.24 18.13
CA ARG A 443 -19.89 -25.63 17.70
C ARG A 443 -20.15 -27.12 17.91
N LEU A 444 -19.18 -27.97 17.57
CA LEU A 444 -19.31 -29.42 17.65
C LEU A 444 -18.90 -29.98 19.03
N ARG A 445 -18.27 -29.16 19.88
CA ARG A 445 -17.69 -29.53 21.16
C ARG A 445 -16.67 -30.66 21.06
N GLU A 446 -15.92 -30.67 19.98
CA GLU A 446 -14.92 -31.67 19.65
C GLU A 446 -13.67 -30.96 19.06
N ASP A 447 -12.48 -31.51 19.33
CA ASP A 447 -11.25 -30.98 18.69
C ASP A 447 -11.19 -31.43 17.21
N ILE A 448 -11.35 -30.47 16.30
CA ILE A 448 -11.39 -30.72 14.88
C ILE A 448 -9.98 -30.76 14.30
N PRO A 449 -9.60 -31.85 13.59
CA PRO A 449 -8.31 -31.92 12.90
C PRO A 449 -8.17 -30.79 11.85
N THR A 450 -6.98 -30.20 11.74
CA THR A 450 -6.70 -29.12 10.79
C THR A 450 -7.07 -29.46 9.36
N ALA A 451 -6.82 -30.72 8.91
CA ALA A 451 -7.17 -31.16 7.56
C ALA A 451 -8.69 -31.07 7.28
N GLN A 452 -9.51 -31.49 8.25
CA GLN A 452 -10.96 -31.39 8.14
C GLN A 452 -11.43 -29.93 8.14
N ALA A 453 -10.81 -29.10 8.97
CA ALA A 453 -11.12 -27.67 9.01
C ALA A 453 -10.78 -26.97 7.68
N VAL A 454 -9.65 -27.31 7.04
CA VAL A 454 -9.30 -26.79 5.70
C VAL A 454 -10.31 -27.20 4.65
N GLU A 455 -10.71 -28.48 4.63
CA GLU A 455 -11.68 -29.01 3.68
C GLU A 455 -13.03 -28.29 3.81
N ASP A 456 -13.55 -28.15 5.04
CA ASP A 456 -14.80 -27.44 5.31
C ASP A 456 -14.70 -25.93 4.99
N TYR A 457 -13.58 -25.28 5.34
CA TYR A 457 -13.33 -23.87 4.99
C TYR A 457 -13.31 -23.66 3.47
N VAL A 458 -12.61 -24.52 2.73
CA VAL A 458 -12.53 -24.42 1.26
C VAL A 458 -13.91 -24.52 0.63
N GLU A 459 -14.71 -25.54 1.04
CA GLU A 459 -16.02 -25.78 0.46
C GLU A 459 -17.09 -24.77 0.91
N SER A 460 -17.09 -24.39 2.19
CA SER A 460 -18.13 -23.51 2.75
C SER A 460 -17.86 -22.02 2.53
N GLN A 461 -16.60 -21.62 2.36
CA GLN A 461 -16.23 -20.21 2.33
C GLN A 461 -15.34 -19.85 1.13
N LEU A 462 -14.15 -20.46 0.97
CA LEU A 462 -13.15 -19.97 0.03
C LEU A 462 -13.62 -20.03 -1.43
N ARG A 463 -14.36 -21.08 -1.83
CA ARG A 463 -14.88 -21.24 -3.21
C ARG A 463 -15.79 -20.11 -3.63
N THR A 464 -16.61 -19.61 -2.73
CA THR A 464 -17.60 -18.56 -3.01
C THR A 464 -17.01 -17.16 -2.98
N ARG A 465 -15.80 -16.98 -2.43
CA ARG A 465 -15.15 -15.65 -2.35
C ARG A 465 -14.59 -15.22 -3.70
N PRO A 466 -14.57 -13.90 -3.97
CA PRO A 466 -13.93 -13.36 -5.15
C PRO A 466 -12.42 -13.56 -5.10
N ASP A 467 -11.77 -13.48 -6.27
CA ASP A 467 -10.32 -13.49 -6.43
C ASP A 467 -9.75 -12.11 -6.08
N GLU A 468 -9.19 -11.96 -4.85
CA GLU A 468 -8.66 -10.68 -4.39
C GLU A 468 -7.25 -10.37 -4.92
N GLN A 469 -6.54 -11.34 -5.50
CA GLN A 469 -5.26 -11.06 -6.15
C GLN A 469 -5.43 -10.11 -7.34
N MET A 470 -6.59 -10.17 -7.99
CA MET A 470 -6.92 -9.47 -9.22
C MET A 470 -7.93 -8.32 -9.03
N MET A 471 -8.32 -8.01 -7.78
CA MET A 471 -9.28 -6.94 -7.49
C MET A 471 -8.59 -5.60 -7.30
N LEU A 472 -8.72 -4.74 -8.28
CA LEU A 472 -8.42 -3.30 -8.15
C LEU A 472 -9.51 -2.47 -8.82
#